data_55965519eee37d96dd533b7123186423
#
_entry.id   55965519eee37d96dd533b7123186423
#
_cell.length_a   1.000
_cell.length_b   1.000
_cell.length_c   1.000
_cell.angle_alpha   90.00
_cell.angle_beta   90.00
_cell.angle_gamma   90.00
#
_symmetry.space_group_name_H-M   'P 1'
#
loop_
_entity.id
_entity.type
_entity.pdbx_description
1 polymer ?
#
loop_
_entity_poly.entity_id
_entity_poly.type
_entity_poly.pdbx_seq_one_letter_code
_entity_poly.pdbx_strand_id
1 'polypeptide(L)'
;MMDKLIKRTVALTALICTGALACVAQNVIPDLSSQRLLNDLQVTVAHTRQFGDSMTMGLVLRYGAAFDPEGKAGLTCFVTRMLMKATADSSEQDIREELENLGASIDVSCGWDGIRVVLHGPSAGFERALLLLYQIVGEARFEEADFDAVKQSILDELQKPPDPRRRIHDQFESVLFRETTYGKPLEGTIESVSNITFGDIRYHYRRFFSPNQAALEIVGNIDPATAHRRTARIWGIWVRNDEIPFTFTRPRNLDGREVYVENDRESPSAQFILGGLFPRQEEPDYINVLLAARILENRINKLLPTSLLTVASEGRRLASPFYIQGQAAADQALDQIRDVHAVIEEMKQTTATDEELVTARQKLIDEFNGKLGTADGLCNILLDAELYRLGSNYISFFLDRVRRSDAEAVRKAAIAWFFPDGEILMIRGPLPLLKTGLDTLGTIQLLP
;
A
#
# COMPACT_ATOMS: atom_id res chain seq x y z
N MET A 1 56.07 25.57 -37.12
CA MET A 1 55.23 24.50 -37.69
C MET A 1 54.67 23.59 -36.62
N MET A 2 55.20 23.62 -35.41
CA MET A 2 54.71 22.81 -34.23
C MET A 2 53.51 23.42 -33.50
N ASP A 3 53.33 24.73 -33.53
CA ASP A 3 52.30 25.45 -32.82
C ASP A 3 50.85 25.32 -33.42
N LYS A 4 50.76 24.92 -34.68
CA LYS A 4 49.49 24.69 -35.37
C LYS A 4 48.89 23.23 -35.14
N LEU A 5 49.77 22.31 -34.73
CA LEU A 5 49.36 20.92 -34.45
C LEU A 5 48.73 20.79 -33.06
N ILE A 6 49.23 21.54 -32.07
CA ILE A 6 48.74 21.49 -30.67
C ILE A 6 47.34 22.12 -30.53
N LYS A 7 47.04 23.17 -31.31
CA LYS A 7 45.70 23.80 -31.29
C LYS A 7 44.60 22.98 -31.99
N ARG A 8 44.93 22.03 -32.84
CA ARG A 8 43.95 21.12 -33.47
C ARG A 8 43.66 19.89 -32.65
N THR A 9 44.55 19.44 -31.79
CA THR A 9 44.36 18.29 -30.91
C THR A 9 43.51 18.63 -29.67
N VAL A 10 43.63 19.90 -29.18
CA VAL A 10 42.82 20.36 -28.04
C VAL A 10 41.37 20.66 -28.44
N ALA A 11 41.11 21.05 -29.71
CA ALA A 11 39.75 21.30 -30.21
C ALA A 11 38.98 20.01 -30.53
N LEU A 12 39.64 18.85 -30.72
CA LEU A 12 38.98 17.59 -31.02
C LEU A 12 38.66 16.78 -29.75
N THR A 13 39.34 17.09 -28.62
CA THR A 13 39.08 16.41 -27.33
C THR A 13 37.96 17.08 -26.53
N ALA A 14 37.60 18.33 -26.86
CA ALA A 14 36.50 19.06 -26.19
C ALA A 14 35.10 18.79 -26.80
N LEU A 15 35.02 18.04 -27.91
CA LEU A 15 33.73 17.78 -28.60
C LEU A 15 33.20 16.36 -28.38
N ILE A 16 33.83 15.54 -27.51
CA ILE A 16 33.39 14.16 -27.23
C ILE A 16 32.76 14.03 -25.83
N CYS A 17 32.73 15.09 -25.01
CA CYS A 17 32.20 15.04 -23.64
C CYS A 17 30.80 15.64 -23.47
N THR A 18 30.03 15.87 -24.54
CA THR A 18 28.65 16.39 -24.43
C THR A 18 27.64 15.51 -25.15
N GLY A 19 27.62 14.22 -24.86
CA GLY A 19 26.74 13.27 -25.54
C GLY A 19 26.26 12.09 -24.69
N ALA A 20 26.44 12.13 -23.38
CA ALA A 20 25.69 11.24 -22.49
C ALA A 20 24.38 11.94 -22.08
N LEU A 21 23.53 12.21 -23.07
CA LEU A 21 22.09 12.30 -22.80
C LEU A 21 21.72 10.93 -22.20
N ALA A 22 21.55 10.91 -20.89
CA ALA A 22 20.82 9.82 -20.25
C ALA A 22 19.48 9.74 -20.98
N CYS A 23 19.37 8.80 -21.89
CA CYS A 23 18.09 8.37 -22.43
C CYS A 23 17.36 7.80 -21.22
N VAL A 24 16.63 8.64 -20.48
CA VAL A 24 15.62 8.19 -19.54
C VAL A 24 14.64 7.45 -20.43
N ALA A 25 14.74 6.13 -20.46
CA ALA A 25 13.79 5.30 -21.15
C ALA A 25 12.42 5.70 -20.58
N GLN A 26 11.64 6.45 -21.34
CA GLN A 26 10.25 6.69 -20.99
C GLN A 26 9.62 5.31 -20.92
N ASN A 27 9.20 4.91 -19.73
CA ASN A 27 8.40 3.68 -19.57
C ASN A 27 7.21 3.80 -20.52
N VAL A 28 7.19 2.97 -21.55
CA VAL A 28 6.07 2.92 -22.48
C VAL A 28 4.93 2.26 -21.71
N ILE A 29 3.85 3.00 -21.50
CA ILE A 29 2.64 2.41 -20.91
C ILE A 29 2.16 1.35 -21.91
N PRO A 30 2.12 0.07 -21.52
CA PRO A 30 1.70 -0.98 -22.45
C PRO A 30 0.22 -0.85 -22.79
N ASP A 31 -0.15 -1.34 -23.98
CA ASP A 31 -1.54 -1.49 -24.33
C ASP A 31 -2.21 -2.51 -23.40
N LEU A 32 -3.31 -2.11 -22.78
CA LEU A 32 -4.09 -2.95 -21.89
C LEU A 32 -5.22 -3.61 -22.68
N SER A 33 -5.24 -4.93 -22.68
CA SER A 33 -6.34 -5.74 -23.25
C SER A 33 -7.19 -6.29 -22.13
N SER A 34 -8.41 -5.77 -21.96
CA SER A 34 -9.31 -6.17 -20.89
C SER A 34 -10.50 -6.95 -21.41
N GLN A 35 -10.89 -8.02 -20.70
CA GLN A 35 -12.05 -8.84 -20.99
C GLN A 35 -12.73 -9.26 -19.69
N ARG A 36 -14.06 -9.27 -19.69
CA ARG A 36 -14.87 -9.86 -18.61
C ARG A 36 -15.33 -11.25 -19.02
N LEU A 37 -15.05 -12.25 -18.23
CA LEU A 37 -15.51 -13.63 -18.46
C LEU A 37 -17.01 -13.78 -18.15
N LEU A 38 -17.61 -14.90 -18.56
CA LEU A 38 -19.04 -15.18 -18.33
C LEU A 38 -19.40 -15.34 -16.84
N ASN A 39 -18.43 -15.66 -16.00
CA ASN A 39 -18.57 -15.71 -14.54
C ASN A 39 -18.23 -14.38 -13.85
N ASP A 40 -18.15 -13.29 -14.63
CA ASP A 40 -17.85 -11.92 -14.20
C ASP A 40 -16.42 -11.65 -13.73
N LEU A 41 -15.48 -12.61 -13.84
CA LEU A 41 -14.06 -12.33 -13.57
C LEU A 41 -13.55 -11.28 -14.58
N GLN A 42 -13.02 -10.18 -14.07
CA GLN A 42 -12.31 -9.19 -14.88
C GLN A 42 -10.89 -9.67 -15.13
N VAL A 43 -10.45 -9.67 -16.40
CA VAL A 43 -9.09 -10.08 -16.80
C VAL A 43 -8.47 -8.99 -17.62
N THR A 44 -7.30 -8.48 -17.21
CA THR A 44 -6.54 -7.48 -17.98
C THR A 44 -5.15 -8.02 -18.29
N VAL A 45 -4.73 -7.88 -19.53
CA VAL A 45 -3.41 -8.28 -20.02
C VAL A 45 -2.64 -7.04 -20.45
N ALA A 46 -1.54 -6.78 -19.78
CA ALA A 46 -0.56 -5.77 -20.13
C ALA A 46 0.59 -6.44 -20.91
N HIS A 47 0.44 -6.50 -22.23
CA HIS A 47 1.48 -7.10 -23.09
C HIS A 47 2.66 -6.15 -23.23
N THR A 48 3.84 -6.60 -22.79
CA THR A 48 5.06 -5.82 -22.94
C THR A 48 6.29 -6.73 -22.99
N ARG A 49 7.31 -6.31 -23.77
CA ARG A 49 8.63 -6.93 -23.80
C ARG A 49 9.65 -6.21 -22.92
N GLN A 50 9.23 -5.14 -22.25
CA GLN A 50 10.10 -4.32 -21.42
C GLN A 50 10.76 -5.12 -20.30
N PHE A 51 10.09 -6.16 -19.79
CA PHE A 51 10.56 -6.97 -18.66
C PHE A 51 11.25 -8.27 -19.08
N GLY A 52 11.60 -8.41 -20.38
CA GLY A 52 12.23 -9.63 -20.91
C GLY A 52 11.31 -10.84 -20.78
N ASP A 53 11.82 -11.92 -20.18
CA ASP A 53 11.05 -13.14 -19.94
C ASP A 53 10.28 -13.13 -18.61
N SER A 54 10.35 -12.05 -17.84
CA SER A 54 9.63 -11.94 -16.57
C SER A 54 8.14 -11.71 -16.80
N MET A 55 7.33 -12.41 -16.01
CA MET A 55 5.89 -12.30 -15.96
C MET A 55 5.42 -12.15 -14.52
N THR A 56 4.40 -11.30 -14.31
CA THR A 56 3.67 -11.22 -13.06
C THR A 56 2.18 -11.42 -13.33
N MET A 57 1.56 -12.31 -12.57
CA MET A 57 0.11 -12.49 -12.55
C MET A 57 -0.40 -12.14 -11.15
N GLY A 58 -1.29 -11.18 -11.06
CA GLY A 58 -1.89 -10.76 -9.80
C GLY A 58 -3.39 -10.96 -9.80
N LEU A 59 -3.92 -11.57 -8.76
CA LEU A 59 -5.33 -11.61 -8.48
C LEU A 59 -5.64 -10.72 -7.29
N VAL A 60 -6.66 -9.88 -7.40
CA VAL A 60 -7.24 -9.15 -6.27
C VAL A 60 -8.67 -9.61 -6.02
N LEU A 61 -8.98 -9.91 -4.77
CA LEU A 61 -10.35 -10.11 -4.27
C LEU A 61 -10.76 -8.83 -3.53
N ARG A 62 -11.94 -8.28 -3.84
CA ARG A 62 -12.42 -6.99 -3.31
C ARG A 62 -13.01 -7.06 -1.91
N TYR A 63 -12.87 -8.20 -1.23
CA TYR A 63 -13.28 -8.43 0.15
C TYR A 63 -12.07 -8.67 1.03
N GLY A 64 -11.75 -7.72 1.91
CA GLY A 64 -10.63 -7.78 2.84
C GLY A 64 -11.09 -7.89 4.29
N ALA A 65 -10.19 -7.61 5.22
CA ALA A 65 -10.42 -7.71 6.66
C ALA A 65 -11.51 -6.77 7.19
N ALA A 66 -11.91 -5.75 6.42
CA ALA A 66 -13.08 -4.94 6.74
C ALA A 66 -14.37 -5.77 6.88
N PHE A 67 -14.42 -6.97 6.29
CA PHE A 67 -15.54 -7.90 6.38
C PHE A 67 -15.43 -8.93 7.51
N ASP A 68 -14.35 -8.88 8.30
CA ASP A 68 -14.22 -9.79 9.44
C ASP A 68 -15.35 -9.56 10.44
N PRO A 69 -16.03 -10.62 10.89
CA PRO A 69 -17.12 -10.51 11.86
C PRO A 69 -16.65 -9.92 13.19
N GLU A 70 -17.58 -9.36 13.95
CA GLU A 70 -17.30 -8.90 15.30
C GLU A 70 -16.70 -10.01 16.17
N GLY A 71 -15.64 -9.69 16.90
CA GLY A 71 -14.90 -10.65 17.75
C GLY A 71 -14.02 -11.65 16.99
N LYS A 72 -13.89 -11.53 15.64
CA LYS A 72 -13.08 -12.40 14.78
C LYS A 72 -12.13 -11.64 13.87
N ALA A 73 -11.61 -10.48 14.32
CA ALA A 73 -10.58 -9.75 13.60
C ALA A 73 -9.38 -10.68 13.32
N GLY A 74 -8.80 -10.56 12.11
CA GLY A 74 -7.75 -11.45 11.62
C GLY A 74 -8.23 -12.67 10.83
N LEU A 75 -9.57 -12.88 10.69
CA LEU A 75 -10.11 -14.02 9.96
C LEU A 75 -9.68 -14.02 8.48
N THR A 76 -9.76 -12.88 7.81
CA THR A 76 -9.31 -12.76 6.41
C THR A 76 -7.84 -13.11 6.26
N CYS A 77 -6.96 -12.59 7.13
CA CYS A 77 -5.53 -12.90 7.11
C CYS A 77 -5.25 -14.37 7.44
N PHE A 78 -6.03 -14.95 8.34
CA PHE A 78 -5.93 -16.39 8.62
C PHE A 78 -6.28 -17.22 7.38
N VAL A 79 -7.38 -16.90 6.68
CA VAL A 79 -7.77 -17.60 5.43
C VAL A 79 -6.64 -17.49 4.39
N THR A 80 -6.01 -16.33 4.24
CA THR A 80 -4.90 -16.18 3.27
C THR A 80 -3.69 -17.07 3.60
N ARG A 81 -3.39 -17.27 4.89
CA ARG A 81 -2.31 -18.19 5.31
C ARG A 81 -2.66 -19.67 5.05
N MET A 82 -3.96 -19.98 5.00
CA MET A 82 -4.44 -21.34 4.71
C MET A 82 -4.43 -21.68 3.21
N LEU A 83 -4.45 -20.68 2.30
CA LEU A 83 -4.53 -20.94 0.84
C LEU A 83 -3.41 -21.80 0.29
N MET A 84 -2.21 -21.69 0.86
CA MET A 84 -1.02 -22.41 0.41
C MET A 84 -0.86 -23.81 1.04
N LYS A 85 -1.80 -24.24 1.89
CA LYS A 85 -1.69 -25.53 2.61
C LYS A 85 -2.08 -26.71 1.75
N ALA A 86 -3.19 -26.60 1.02
CA ALA A 86 -3.60 -27.63 0.07
C ALA A 86 -4.57 -27.08 -0.99
N THR A 87 -4.57 -27.72 -2.15
CA THR A 87 -5.61 -27.59 -3.17
C THR A 87 -6.43 -28.89 -3.27
N ALA A 88 -7.37 -28.97 -4.19
CA ALA A 88 -8.12 -30.18 -4.44
C ALA A 88 -7.22 -31.41 -4.70
N ASP A 89 -6.11 -31.20 -5.43
CA ASP A 89 -5.26 -32.26 -5.94
C ASP A 89 -3.80 -32.20 -5.45
N SER A 90 -3.40 -31.17 -4.69
CA SER A 90 -2.01 -30.94 -4.30
C SER A 90 -1.88 -30.57 -2.83
N SER A 91 -0.87 -31.11 -2.18
CA SER A 91 -0.42 -30.73 -0.85
C SER A 91 0.43 -29.45 -0.88
N GLU A 92 0.74 -28.87 0.30
CA GLU A 92 1.68 -27.74 0.42
C GLU A 92 3.04 -28.06 -0.21
N GLN A 93 3.52 -29.28 -0.06
CA GLN A 93 4.79 -29.74 -0.64
C GLN A 93 4.71 -29.77 -2.18
N ASP A 94 3.63 -30.32 -2.74
CA ASP A 94 3.44 -30.35 -4.21
C ASP A 94 3.35 -28.95 -4.81
N ILE A 95 2.64 -28.03 -4.13
CA ILE A 95 2.55 -26.62 -4.56
C ILE A 95 3.92 -25.96 -4.58
N ARG A 96 4.74 -26.21 -3.55
CA ARG A 96 6.09 -25.66 -3.44
C ARG A 96 7.01 -26.23 -4.53
N GLU A 97 6.98 -27.54 -4.74
CA GLU A 97 7.76 -28.19 -5.80
C GLU A 97 7.35 -27.71 -7.20
N GLU A 98 6.05 -27.47 -7.43
CA GLU A 98 5.58 -26.92 -8.70
C GLU A 98 6.07 -25.49 -8.93
N LEU A 99 6.05 -24.63 -7.89
CA LEU A 99 6.63 -23.29 -7.97
C LEU A 99 8.13 -23.32 -8.26
N GLU A 100 8.88 -24.21 -7.61
CA GLU A 100 10.33 -24.40 -7.86
C GLU A 100 10.58 -24.87 -9.30
N ASN A 101 9.82 -25.85 -9.79
CA ASN A 101 9.93 -26.35 -11.16
C ASN A 101 9.59 -25.30 -12.22
N LEU A 102 8.71 -24.36 -11.90
CA LEU A 102 8.36 -23.23 -12.75
C LEU A 102 9.39 -22.09 -12.68
N GLY A 103 10.32 -22.11 -11.71
CA GLY A 103 11.14 -20.96 -11.38
C GLY A 103 10.30 -19.76 -10.94
N ALA A 104 9.20 -20.02 -10.25
CA ALA A 104 8.19 -19.03 -9.85
C ALA A 104 8.14 -18.86 -8.33
N SER A 105 7.61 -17.74 -7.89
CA SER A 105 7.26 -17.47 -6.50
C SER A 105 5.83 -16.92 -6.42
N ILE A 106 5.23 -17.05 -5.25
CA ILE A 106 3.88 -16.55 -4.98
C ILE A 106 3.86 -15.81 -3.66
N ASP A 107 3.19 -14.64 -3.65
CA ASP A 107 2.92 -13.84 -2.46
C ASP A 107 1.42 -13.74 -2.24
N VAL A 108 0.99 -14.04 -1.01
CA VAL A 108 -0.41 -13.92 -0.59
C VAL A 108 -0.49 -12.91 0.54
N SER A 109 -1.26 -11.86 0.35
CA SER A 109 -1.43 -10.81 1.35
C SER A 109 -2.89 -10.46 1.58
N CYS A 110 -3.23 -10.19 2.84
CA CYS A 110 -4.51 -9.60 3.21
C CYS A 110 -4.34 -8.09 3.46
N GLY A 111 -5.39 -7.35 3.17
CA GLY A 111 -5.52 -5.94 3.49
C GLY A 111 -6.93 -5.63 3.97
N TRP A 112 -7.15 -4.40 4.39
CA TRP A 112 -8.48 -3.95 4.81
C TRP A 112 -9.52 -4.08 3.70
N ASP A 113 -9.14 -3.71 2.48
CA ASP A 113 -10.03 -3.58 1.34
C ASP A 113 -10.08 -4.79 0.43
N GLY A 114 -9.09 -5.68 0.52
CA GLY A 114 -9.00 -6.86 -0.34
C GLY A 114 -7.87 -7.81 0.01
N ILE A 115 -7.87 -8.93 -0.69
CA ILE A 115 -6.82 -9.94 -0.66
C ILE A 115 -6.08 -9.87 -1.99
N ARG A 116 -4.76 -10.01 -1.98
CA ARG A 116 -3.93 -10.11 -3.18
C ARG A 116 -3.18 -11.42 -3.20
N VAL A 117 -3.16 -12.04 -4.36
CA VAL A 117 -2.36 -13.23 -4.65
C VAL A 117 -1.56 -12.92 -5.90
N VAL A 118 -0.24 -12.82 -5.77
CA VAL A 118 0.65 -12.39 -6.85
C VAL A 118 1.68 -13.47 -7.13
N LEU A 119 1.72 -13.97 -8.35
CA LEU A 119 2.64 -14.96 -8.82
C LEU A 119 3.65 -14.33 -9.79
N HIS A 120 4.93 -14.55 -9.53
CA HIS A 120 6.06 -14.07 -10.32
C HIS A 120 6.75 -15.27 -10.96
N GLY A 121 7.16 -15.15 -12.22
CA GLY A 121 7.88 -16.23 -12.87
C GLY A 121 8.25 -15.92 -14.33
N PRO A 122 8.82 -16.88 -15.05
CA PRO A 122 9.12 -16.75 -16.47
C PRO A 122 7.87 -16.87 -17.33
N SER A 123 7.76 -16.05 -18.38
CA SER A 123 6.64 -16.06 -19.35
C SER A 123 6.44 -17.42 -20.04
N ALA A 124 7.51 -18.19 -20.19
CA ALA A 124 7.45 -19.54 -20.76
C ALA A 124 6.58 -20.51 -19.92
N GLY A 125 6.48 -20.28 -18.61
CA GLY A 125 5.65 -21.06 -17.68
C GLY A 125 4.20 -20.64 -17.57
N PHE A 126 3.74 -19.67 -18.38
CA PHE A 126 2.45 -18.98 -18.22
C PHE A 126 1.26 -19.91 -17.98
N GLU A 127 1.05 -20.93 -18.84
CA GLU A 127 -0.15 -21.78 -18.74
C GLU A 127 -0.18 -22.61 -17.44
N ARG A 128 0.97 -23.14 -17.02
CA ARG A 128 1.09 -23.90 -15.77
C ARG A 128 0.93 -23.02 -14.56
N ALA A 129 1.57 -21.84 -14.57
CA ALA A 129 1.46 -20.84 -13.53
C ALA A 129 0.02 -20.31 -13.38
N LEU A 130 -0.70 -20.10 -14.50
CA LEU A 130 -2.09 -19.68 -14.51
C LEU A 130 -3.02 -20.77 -13.92
N LEU A 131 -2.75 -22.03 -14.19
CA LEU A 131 -3.48 -23.15 -13.59
C LEU A 131 -3.18 -23.26 -12.09
N LEU A 132 -1.91 -23.19 -11.70
CA LEU A 132 -1.51 -23.25 -10.29
C LEU A 132 -2.14 -22.11 -9.47
N LEU A 133 -2.14 -20.88 -10.00
CA LEU A 133 -2.79 -19.74 -9.35
C LEU A 133 -4.29 -20.00 -9.17
N TYR A 134 -4.97 -20.57 -10.17
CA TYR A 134 -6.38 -20.96 -10.06
C TYR A 134 -6.59 -22.04 -8.98
N GLN A 135 -5.77 -23.08 -8.95
CA GLN A 135 -5.87 -24.16 -7.95
C GLN A 135 -5.73 -23.62 -6.53
N ILE A 136 -4.76 -22.72 -6.30
CA ILE A 136 -4.52 -22.10 -4.98
C ILE A 136 -5.71 -21.22 -4.56
N VAL A 137 -6.30 -20.47 -5.49
CA VAL A 137 -7.36 -19.50 -5.13
C VAL A 137 -8.77 -20.07 -5.26
N GLY A 138 -9.03 -20.81 -6.34
CA GLY A 138 -10.36 -21.30 -6.69
C GLY A 138 -10.69 -22.69 -6.17
N GLU A 139 -9.65 -23.49 -5.86
CA GLU A 139 -9.77 -24.88 -5.43
C GLU A 139 -9.02 -25.17 -4.12
N ALA A 140 -8.82 -24.13 -3.28
CA ALA A 140 -8.18 -24.30 -1.98
C ALA A 140 -8.96 -25.32 -1.12
N ARG A 141 -8.21 -26.23 -0.51
CA ARG A 141 -8.72 -27.23 0.44
C ARG A 141 -8.22 -26.92 1.84
N PHE A 142 -9.09 -26.97 2.79
CA PHE A 142 -8.76 -26.73 4.18
C PHE A 142 -8.93 -28.02 4.99
N GLU A 143 -7.89 -28.36 5.75
CA GLU A 143 -7.89 -29.48 6.70
C GLU A 143 -7.78 -28.95 8.14
N GLU A 144 -8.38 -29.68 9.09
CA GLU A 144 -8.45 -29.26 10.48
C GLU A 144 -7.06 -29.25 11.14
N ALA A 145 -6.19 -30.18 10.74
CA ALA A 145 -4.81 -30.23 11.20
C ALA A 145 -3.99 -28.99 10.77
N ASP A 146 -4.18 -28.53 9.53
CA ASP A 146 -3.53 -27.31 9.03
C ASP A 146 -4.08 -26.07 9.72
N PHE A 147 -5.39 -26.03 9.96
CA PHE A 147 -6.03 -24.96 10.72
C PHE A 147 -5.42 -24.82 12.12
N ASP A 148 -5.27 -25.93 12.86
CA ASP A 148 -4.70 -25.90 14.20
C ASP A 148 -3.24 -25.43 14.18
N ALA A 149 -2.44 -25.92 13.22
CA ALA A 149 -1.06 -25.52 13.07
C ALA A 149 -0.90 -24.03 12.73
N VAL A 150 -1.69 -23.51 11.77
CA VAL A 150 -1.68 -22.09 11.38
C VAL A 150 -2.19 -21.20 12.52
N LYS A 151 -3.27 -21.63 13.22
CA LYS A 151 -3.78 -20.92 14.39
C LYS A 151 -2.72 -20.75 15.45
N GLN A 152 -2.03 -21.83 15.80
CA GLN A 152 -0.95 -21.78 16.79
C GLN A 152 0.18 -20.84 16.34
N SER A 153 0.59 -20.91 15.07
CA SER A 153 1.62 -20.02 14.53
C SER A 153 1.23 -18.54 14.65
N ILE A 154 -0.03 -18.19 14.34
CA ILE A 154 -0.53 -16.82 14.47
C ILE A 154 -0.52 -16.38 15.95
N LEU A 155 -0.99 -17.24 16.86
CA LEU A 155 -0.99 -16.94 18.29
C LEU A 155 0.42 -16.74 18.85
N ASP A 156 1.39 -17.55 18.41
CA ASP A 156 2.79 -17.44 18.81
C ASP A 156 3.43 -16.13 18.25
N GLU A 157 3.03 -15.70 17.06
CA GLU A 157 3.46 -14.41 16.48
C GLU A 157 2.87 -13.24 17.27
N LEU A 158 1.57 -13.28 17.62
CA LEU A 158 0.88 -12.23 18.38
C LEU A 158 1.37 -12.12 19.84
N GLN A 159 1.99 -13.16 20.41
CA GLN A 159 2.60 -13.10 21.73
C GLN A 159 3.94 -12.34 21.74
N LYS A 160 4.59 -12.21 20.59
CA LYS A 160 5.85 -11.45 20.50
C LYS A 160 5.57 -9.96 20.59
N PRO A 161 6.39 -9.21 21.38
CA PRO A 161 6.22 -7.77 21.42
C PRO A 161 6.45 -7.19 20.01
N PRO A 162 5.54 -6.35 19.52
CA PRO A 162 5.71 -5.70 18.22
C PRO A 162 6.90 -4.73 18.25
N ASP A 163 7.47 -4.48 17.07
CA ASP A 163 8.42 -3.38 16.90
C ASP A 163 7.81 -2.06 17.43
N PRO A 164 8.57 -1.26 18.20
CA PRO A 164 8.03 -0.05 18.80
C PRO A 164 7.41 0.96 17.80
N ARG A 165 7.97 1.08 16.59
CA ARG A 165 7.42 1.96 15.54
C ARG A 165 6.09 1.41 15.01
N ARG A 166 6.01 0.09 14.82
CA ARG A 166 4.77 -0.57 14.42
C ARG A 166 3.72 -0.44 15.51
N ARG A 167 4.10 -0.60 16.78
CA ARG A 167 3.17 -0.49 17.92
C ARG A 167 2.48 0.87 17.98
N ILE A 168 3.23 1.98 17.89
CA ILE A 168 2.65 3.32 17.92
C ILE A 168 1.78 3.59 16.69
N HIS A 169 2.15 3.05 15.53
CA HIS A 169 1.37 3.15 14.30
C HIS A 169 0.04 2.37 14.42
N ASP A 170 0.07 1.13 14.89
CA ASP A 170 -1.14 0.31 15.05
C ASP A 170 -2.10 0.94 16.07
N GLN A 171 -1.56 1.53 17.16
CA GLN A 171 -2.35 2.29 18.12
C GLN A 171 -2.96 3.54 17.51
N PHE A 172 -2.19 4.29 16.71
CA PHE A 172 -2.68 5.46 15.98
C PHE A 172 -3.84 5.10 15.06
N GLU A 173 -3.70 4.07 14.24
CA GLU A 173 -4.77 3.62 13.35
C GLU A 173 -5.99 3.11 14.13
N SER A 174 -5.80 2.41 15.22
CA SER A 174 -6.89 1.94 16.09
C SER A 174 -7.73 3.09 16.63
N VAL A 175 -7.11 4.21 16.98
CA VAL A 175 -7.82 5.42 17.43
C VAL A 175 -8.42 6.18 16.26
N LEU A 176 -7.67 6.37 15.17
CA LEU A 176 -8.13 7.09 13.97
C LEU A 176 -9.39 6.46 13.36
N PHE A 177 -9.48 5.15 13.39
CA PHE A 177 -10.55 4.37 12.79
C PHE A 177 -11.48 3.69 13.82
N ARG A 178 -11.45 4.09 15.09
CA ARG A 178 -12.11 3.43 16.23
C ARG A 178 -13.58 3.09 16.04
N GLU A 179 -14.32 3.87 15.26
CA GLU A 179 -15.75 3.67 15.02
C GLU A 179 -16.04 2.88 13.72
N THR A 180 -15.00 2.36 13.08
CA THR A 180 -15.12 1.68 11.80
C THR A 180 -14.43 0.33 11.81
N THR A 181 -14.63 -0.45 10.76
CA THR A 181 -13.97 -1.74 10.60
C THR A 181 -12.45 -1.64 10.50
N TYR A 182 -11.90 -0.49 10.06
CA TYR A 182 -10.45 -0.27 9.98
C TYR A 182 -9.78 -0.07 11.34
N GLY A 183 -10.53 0.21 12.40
CA GLY A 183 -9.99 0.32 13.77
C GLY A 183 -9.65 -1.02 14.44
N LYS A 184 -10.04 -2.16 13.81
CA LYS A 184 -9.69 -3.49 14.31
C LYS A 184 -8.28 -3.86 13.83
N PRO A 185 -7.47 -4.59 14.62
CA PRO A 185 -6.16 -5.04 14.16
C PRO A 185 -6.28 -5.97 12.93
N LEU A 186 -5.52 -5.69 11.87
CA LEU A 186 -5.57 -6.44 10.62
C LEU A 186 -5.27 -7.93 10.82
N GLU A 187 -4.24 -8.24 11.61
CA GLU A 187 -3.84 -9.61 11.96
C GLU A 187 -4.66 -10.20 13.12
N GLY A 188 -5.58 -9.42 13.69
CA GLY A 188 -6.34 -9.78 14.86
C GLY A 188 -5.61 -9.57 16.19
N THR A 189 -6.21 -10.09 17.25
CA THR A 189 -5.67 -10.15 18.60
C THR A 189 -5.62 -11.60 19.07
N ILE A 190 -4.91 -11.90 20.16
CA ILE A 190 -4.92 -13.24 20.76
C ILE A 190 -6.35 -13.70 21.04
N GLU A 191 -7.21 -12.80 21.55
CA GLU A 191 -8.61 -13.09 21.83
C GLU A 191 -9.40 -13.38 20.54
N SER A 192 -9.35 -12.46 19.55
CA SER A 192 -10.14 -12.61 18.32
C SER A 192 -9.71 -13.84 17.50
N VAL A 193 -8.41 -14.12 17.39
CA VAL A 193 -7.88 -15.30 16.70
C VAL A 193 -8.26 -16.58 17.45
N SER A 194 -8.25 -16.56 18.79
CA SER A 194 -8.69 -17.72 19.59
C SER A 194 -10.18 -18.06 19.33
N ASN A 195 -11.00 -17.06 19.06
CA ASN A 195 -12.42 -17.20 18.75
C ASN A 195 -12.71 -17.70 17.32
N ILE A 196 -11.71 -17.68 16.42
CA ILE A 196 -11.86 -18.20 15.05
C ILE A 196 -11.93 -19.72 15.08
N THR A 197 -12.93 -20.28 14.42
CA THR A 197 -13.14 -21.72 14.27
C THR A 197 -12.83 -22.20 12.85
N PHE A 198 -12.60 -23.48 12.68
CA PHE A 198 -12.43 -24.08 11.35
C PHE A 198 -13.65 -23.86 10.44
N GLY A 199 -14.85 -23.85 11.02
CA GLY A 199 -16.09 -23.50 10.32
C GLY A 199 -16.10 -22.08 9.77
N ASP A 200 -15.49 -21.12 10.48
CA ASP A 200 -15.36 -19.72 10.02
C ASP A 200 -14.47 -19.61 8.79
N ILE A 201 -13.32 -20.32 8.78
CA ILE A 201 -12.41 -20.37 7.63
C ILE A 201 -13.15 -20.84 6.38
N ARG A 202 -13.84 -21.99 6.49
CA ARG A 202 -14.59 -22.57 5.36
C ARG A 202 -15.74 -21.68 4.90
N TYR A 203 -16.45 -21.04 5.84
CA TYR A 203 -17.54 -20.12 5.53
C TYR A 203 -17.00 -18.88 4.82
N HIS A 204 -15.93 -18.26 5.36
CA HIS A 204 -15.30 -17.07 4.80
C HIS A 204 -14.81 -17.31 3.37
N TYR A 205 -14.07 -18.41 3.14
CA TYR A 205 -13.61 -18.77 1.81
C TYR A 205 -14.77 -18.95 0.83
N ARG A 206 -15.78 -19.77 1.16
CA ARG A 206 -16.94 -19.98 0.28
C ARG A 206 -17.73 -18.70 0.02
N ARG A 207 -17.73 -17.76 0.95
CA ARG A 207 -18.50 -16.51 0.85
C ARG A 207 -17.81 -15.46 0.01
N PHE A 208 -16.50 -15.30 0.16
CA PHE A 208 -15.77 -14.15 -0.35
C PHE A 208 -14.83 -14.46 -1.53
N PHE A 209 -14.47 -15.72 -1.74
CA PHE A 209 -13.63 -16.11 -2.88
C PHE A 209 -14.50 -16.43 -4.09
N SER A 210 -14.68 -15.45 -4.97
CA SER A 210 -15.63 -15.53 -6.06
C SER A 210 -15.18 -14.66 -7.25
N PRO A 211 -15.36 -15.14 -8.51
CA PRO A 211 -14.86 -14.45 -9.69
C PRO A 211 -15.51 -13.08 -9.92
N ASN A 212 -16.78 -12.89 -9.56
CA ASN A 212 -17.48 -11.62 -9.73
C ASN A 212 -17.01 -10.51 -8.77
N GLN A 213 -16.19 -10.87 -7.78
CA GLN A 213 -15.55 -9.94 -6.87
C GLN A 213 -14.03 -9.90 -7.02
N ALA A 214 -13.52 -10.50 -8.10
CA ALA A 214 -12.10 -10.60 -8.37
C ALA A 214 -11.72 -9.89 -9.68
N ALA A 215 -10.44 -9.54 -9.77
CA ALA A 215 -9.80 -9.15 -11.00
C ALA A 215 -8.43 -9.83 -11.11
N LEU A 216 -8.10 -10.30 -12.31
CA LEU A 216 -6.84 -10.95 -12.64
C LEU A 216 -6.06 -10.07 -13.62
N GLU A 217 -4.88 -9.67 -13.21
CA GLU A 217 -3.94 -8.87 -13.98
C GLU A 217 -2.77 -9.73 -14.46
N ILE A 218 -2.46 -9.70 -15.75
CA ILE A 218 -1.38 -10.47 -16.37
C ILE A 218 -0.42 -9.49 -17.04
N VAL A 219 0.81 -9.41 -16.57
CA VAL A 219 1.84 -8.48 -17.05
C VAL A 219 3.03 -9.26 -17.57
N GLY A 220 3.45 -9.02 -18.82
CA GLY A 220 4.63 -9.69 -19.38
C GLY A 220 4.56 -9.84 -20.90
N ASN A 221 5.51 -10.62 -21.45
CA ASN A 221 5.57 -10.91 -22.88
C ASN A 221 4.63 -12.08 -23.24
N ILE A 222 3.33 -11.88 -23.04
CA ILE A 222 2.28 -12.89 -23.29
C ILE A 222 1.27 -12.33 -24.28
N ASP A 223 1.00 -13.06 -25.35
CA ASP A 223 0.01 -12.65 -26.37
C ASP A 223 -1.39 -12.52 -25.74
N PRO A 224 -2.05 -11.35 -25.83
CA PRO A 224 -3.32 -11.11 -25.17
C PRO A 224 -4.44 -12.09 -25.60
N ALA A 225 -4.50 -12.43 -26.88
CA ALA A 225 -5.52 -13.35 -27.36
C ALA A 225 -5.34 -14.76 -26.78
N THR A 226 -4.09 -15.19 -26.61
CA THR A 226 -3.75 -16.47 -25.96
C THR A 226 -4.06 -16.40 -24.47
N ALA A 227 -3.65 -15.31 -23.79
CA ALA A 227 -3.93 -15.14 -22.37
C ALA A 227 -5.43 -15.20 -22.08
N HIS A 228 -6.25 -14.44 -22.79
CA HIS A 228 -7.71 -14.46 -22.61
C HIS A 228 -8.33 -15.84 -22.88
N ARG A 229 -7.92 -16.54 -23.95
CA ARG A 229 -8.45 -17.90 -24.23
C ARG A 229 -8.10 -18.88 -23.12
N ARG A 230 -6.84 -18.86 -22.65
CA ARG A 230 -6.38 -19.76 -21.59
C ARG A 230 -7.04 -19.45 -20.25
N THR A 231 -7.14 -18.17 -19.91
CA THR A 231 -7.83 -17.75 -18.69
C THR A 231 -9.32 -18.13 -18.74
N ALA A 232 -10.01 -17.91 -19.84
CA ALA A 232 -11.40 -18.31 -19.97
C ALA A 232 -11.62 -19.82 -19.81
N ARG A 233 -10.69 -20.63 -20.31
CA ARG A 233 -10.74 -22.10 -20.16
C ARG A 233 -10.54 -22.57 -18.73
N ILE A 234 -9.57 -21.99 -18.00
CA ILE A 234 -9.17 -22.41 -16.65
C ILE A 234 -10.08 -21.78 -15.60
N TRP A 235 -10.26 -20.46 -15.66
CA TRP A 235 -10.97 -19.67 -14.63
C TRP A 235 -12.48 -19.57 -14.90
N GLY A 236 -12.95 -19.89 -16.10
CA GLY A 236 -14.36 -19.81 -16.47
C GLY A 236 -15.28 -20.78 -15.70
N ILE A 237 -14.71 -21.82 -15.10
CA ILE A 237 -15.42 -22.77 -14.23
C ILE A 237 -15.57 -22.30 -12.79
N TRP A 238 -14.86 -21.25 -12.38
CA TRP A 238 -14.97 -20.70 -11.03
C TRP A 238 -16.39 -20.17 -10.79
N VAL A 239 -17.05 -20.69 -9.75
CA VAL A 239 -18.46 -20.41 -9.49
C VAL A 239 -18.61 -19.03 -8.86
N ARG A 240 -19.49 -18.22 -9.43
CA ARG A 240 -19.83 -16.91 -8.88
C ARG A 240 -20.74 -17.03 -7.66
N ASN A 241 -20.58 -16.11 -6.72
CA ASN A 241 -21.43 -15.95 -5.56
C ASN A 241 -22.38 -14.74 -5.70
N ASP A 242 -23.34 -14.65 -4.77
CA ASP A 242 -24.14 -13.45 -4.62
C ASP A 242 -23.26 -12.25 -4.27
N GLU A 243 -23.61 -11.10 -4.81
CA GLU A 243 -22.90 -9.85 -4.50
C GLU A 243 -23.17 -9.45 -3.04
N ILE A 244 -22.09 -9.07 -2.31
CA ILE A 244 -22.19 -8.60 -0.94
C ILE A 244 -22.07 -7.08 -0.96
N PRO A 245 -23.10 -6.32 -0.53
CA PRO A 245 -23.06 -4.87 -0.51
C PRO A 245 -21.97 -4.33 0.43
N PHE A 246 -21.28 -3.27 0.00
CA PHE A 246 -20.40 -2.50 0.87
C PHE A 246 -21.21 -1.50 1.68
N THR A 247 -21.58 -1.88 2.89
CA THR A 247 -22.43 -1.08 3.80
C THR A 247 -21.65 -0.55 5.01
N PHE A 248 -20.39 -0.18 4.83
CA PHE A 248 -19.55 0.31 5.90
C PHE A 248 -19.77 1.79 6.21
N THR A 249 -19.71 2.11 7.51
CA THR A 249 -19.64 3.49 7.97
C THR A 249 -18.29 4.10 7.55
N ARG A 250 -18.34 5.28 6.95
CA ARG A 250 -17.11 6.01 6.62
C ARG A 250 -16.50 6.59 7.88
N PRO A 251 -15.17 6.55 8.02
CA PRO A 251 -14.48 7.27 9.08
C PRO A 251 -14.80 8.76 9.03
N ARG A 252 -14.93 9.37 10.19
CA ARG A 252 -15.14 10.81 10.35
C ARG A 252 -13.93 11.41 11.00
N ASN A 253 -13.61 12.65 10.66
CA ASN A 253 -12.61 13.40 11.40
C ASN A 253 -13.04 13.53 12.86
N LEU A 254 -12.05 13.56 13.73
CA LEU A 254 -12.23 13.82 15.16
C LEU A 254 -12.59 15.30 15.38
N ASP A 255 -13.30 15.58 16.47
CA ASP A 255 -13.55 16.95 16.91
C ASP A 255 -12.37 17.42 17.78
N GLY A 256 -11.45 18.19 17.20
CA GLY A 256 -10.27 18.72 17.88
C GLY A 256 -9.09 17.76 17.94
N ARG A 257 -8.07 18.14 18.72
CA ARG A 257 -6.85 17.36 18.90
C ARG A 257 -6.96 16.43 20.11
N GLU A 258 -6.65 15.16 19.90
CA GLU A 258 -6.51 14.16 20.95
C GLU A 258 -5.04 13.77 21.13
N VAL A 259 -4.53 13.84 22.37
CA VAL A 259 -3.14 13.53 22.69
C VAL A 259 -3.06 12.27 23.55
N TYR A 260 -2.34 11.27 23.07
CA TYR A 260 -2.13 9.99 23.74
C TYR A 260 -0.66 9.85 24.13
N VAL A 261 -0.40 9.43 25.37
CA VAL A 261 0.96 9.27 25.87
C VAL A 261 1.13 7.90 26.49
N GLU A 262 2.10 7.14 25.99
CA GLU A 262 2.59 5.91 26.58
C GLU A 262 3.91 6.20 27.32
N ASN A 263 3.97 5.89 28.63
CA ASN A 263 5.15 6.16 29.44
C ASN A 263 6.19 5.05 29.33
N ASP A 264 7.24 5.27 28.56
CA ASP A 264 8.42 4.42 28.50
C ASP A 264 9.58 5.05 29.26
N ARG A 265 9.69 4.72 30.53
CA ARG A 265 10.68 5.34 31.49
C ARG A 265 12.11 5.02 31.14
N GLU A 266 12.38 3.91 30.48
CA GLU A 266 13.73 3.41 30.21
C GLU A 266 14.27 3.91 28.87
N SER A 267 13.42 4.46 28.01
CA SER A 267 13.81 4.97 26.70
C SER A 267 14.53 6.33 26.83
N PRO A 268 15.71 6.51 26.21
CA PRO A 268 16.36 7.81 26.13
C PRO A 268 15.72 8.74 25.09
N SER A 269 14.83 8.21 24.25
CA SER A 269 14.17 8.92 23.15
C SER A 269 12.66 8.83 23.26
N ALA A 270 11.97 9.75 22.59
CA ALA A 270 10.54 9.67 22.39
C ALA A 270 10.25 9.35 20.92
N GLN A 271 9.32 8.44 20.70
CA GLN A 271 8.69 8.18 19.42
C GLN A 271 7.36 8.92 19.39
N PHE A 272 7.00 9.48 18.24
CA PHE A 272 5.73 10.13 18.08
C PHE A 272 5.14 9.88 16.68
N ILE A 273 3.83 9.93 16.61
CA ILE A 273 3.04 9.92 15.38
C ILE A 273 1.91 10.93 15.52
N LEU A 274 1.76 11.78 14.52
CA LEU A 274 0.66 12.73 14.47
C LEU A 274 0.00 12.67 13.10
N GLY A 275 -1.32 12.83 13.05
CA GLY A 275 -2.00 12.69 11.80
C GLY A 275 -3.53 12.73 11.90
N GLY A 276 -4.16 12.42 10.77
CA GLY A 276 -5.60 12.45 10.61
C GLY A 276 -6.03 11.69 9.36
N LEU A 277 -7.23 11.99 8.86
CA LEU A 277 -7.77 11.37 7.66
C LEU A 277 -7.35 12.12 6.40
N PHE A 278 -7.05 11.36 5.34
CA PHE A 278 -6.92 11.83 3.97
C PHE A 278 -8.10 11.36 3.11
N PRO A 279 -8.30 11.96 1.93
CA PRO A 279 -9.32 11.53 1.00
C PRO A 279 -9.09 10.08 0.56
N ARG A 280 -10.16 9.45 0.12
CA ARG A 280 -10.08 8.15 -0.55
C ARG A 280 -9.31 8.27 -1.84
N GLN A 281 -8.70 7.18 -2.29
CA GLN A 281 -7.87 7.17 -3.49
C GLN A 281 -8.65 7.56 -4.76
N GLU A 282 -9.97 7.32 -4.80
CA GLU A 282 -10.86 7.70 -5.92
C GLU A 282 -11.31 9.18 -5.90
N GLU A 283 -11.05 9.91 -4.81
CA GLU A 283 -11.50 11.29 -4.69
C GLU A 283 -10.62 12.27 -5.49
N PRO A 284 -11.22 13.34 -6.06
CA PRO A 284 -10.49 14.29 -6.91
C PRO A 284 -9.29 14.95 -6.25
N ASP A 285 -9.35 15.15 -4.92
CA ASP A 285 -8.29 15.82 -4.15
C ASP A 285 -7.11 14.92 -3.82
N TYR A 286 -7.24 13.60 -4.01
CA TYR A 286 -6.21 12.64 -3.61
C TYR A 286 -4.81 12.98 -4.15
N ILE A 287 -4.71 13.34 -5.43
CA ILE A 287 -3.41 13.70 -6.03
C ILE A 287 -2.87 15.02 -5.48
N ASN A 288 -3.76 16.00 -5.22
CA ASN A 288 -3.34 17.27 -4.65
C ASN A 288 -2.81 17.12 -3.21
N VAL A 289 -3.43 16.24 -2.41
CA VAL A 289 -2.91 15.97 -1.05
C VAL A 289 -1.61 15.17 -1.08
N LEU A 290 -1.40 14.27 -2.05
CA LEU A 290 -0.11 13.61 -2.23
C LEU A 290 1.00 14.63 -2.56
N LEU A 291 0.72 15.60 -3.44
CA LEU A 291 1.67 16.69 -3.73
C LEU A 291 1.92 17.54 -2.50
N ALA A 292 0.88 17.91 -1.75
CA ALA A 292 1.00 18.64 -0.50
C ALA A 292 1.86 17.88 0.52
N ALA A 293 1.66 16.56 0.65
CA ALA A 293 2.46 15.70 1.55
C ALA A 293 3.95 15.66 1.14
N ARG A 294 4.26 15.65 -0.17
CA ARG A 294 5.64 15.70 -0.65
C ARG A 294 6.30 17.06 -0.40
N ILE A 295 5.56 18.16 -0.54
CA ILE A 295 6.05 19.50 -0.21
C ILE A 295 6.28 19.60 1.30
N LEU A 296 5.35 19.11 2.11
CA LEU A 296 5.48 19.06 3.56
C LEU A 296 6.75 18.29 3.98
N GLU A 297 6.94 17.09 3.43
CA GLU A 297 8.13 16.26 3.68
C GLU A 297 9.43 17.01 3.36
N ASN A 298 9.48 17.70 2.21
CA ASN A 298 10.64 18.47 1.81
C ASN A 298 10.89 19.67 2.74
N ARG A 299 9.86 20.39 3.18
CA ARG A 299 9.98 21.52 4.13
C ARG A 299 10.43 21.04 5.50
N ILE A 300 9.87 19.94 6.01
CA ILE A 300 10.29 19.32 7.27
C ILE A 300 11.76 18.89 7.19
N ASN A 301 12.16 18.18 6.14
CA ASN A 301 13.54 17.73 5.99
C ASN A 301 14.54 18.89 5.84
N LYS A 302 14.13 20.03 5.28
CA LYS A 302 14.94 21.24 5.20
C LYS A 302 15.09 21.93 6.56
N LEU A 303 14.01 21.95 7.36
CA LEU A 303 14.00 22.55 8.70
C LEU A 303 14.74 21.67 9.72
N LEU A 304 14.54 20.35 9.64
CA LEU A 304 15.02 19.35 10.60
C LEU A 304 15.88 18.28 9.87
N PRO A 305 17.04 18.63 9.30
CA PRO A 305 17.80 17.76 8.39
C PRO A 305 18.38 16.51 9.06
N THR A 306 18.48 16.48 10.40
CA THR A 306 18.98 15.34 11.19
C THR A 306 17.87 14.51 11.80
N SER A 307 16.61 14.90 11.63
CA SER A 307 15.46 14.17 12.17
C SER A 307 15.12 12.96 11.32
N LEU A 308 14.64 11.91 11.98
CA LEU A 308 14.15 10.68 11.35
C LEU A 308 12.62 10.77 11.21
N LEU A 309 12.13 11.73 10.40
CA LEU A 309 10.72 11.95 10.17
C LEU A 309 10.29 11.29 8.85
N THR A 310 9.13 10.64 8.89
CA THR A 310 8.47 10.04 7.73
C THR A 310 7.10 10.65 7.57
N VAL A 311 6.78 11.16 6.38
CA VAL A 311 5.45 11.63 5.99
C VAL A 311 4.84 10.55 5.10
N ALA A 312 3.72 9.96 5.52
CA ALA A 312 3.11 8.84 4.82
C ALA A 312 1.59 8.91 4.75
N SER A 313 1.04 8.25 3.75
CA SER A 313 -0.38 7.99 3.58
C SER A 313 -0.55 6.68 2.81
N GLU A 314 -1.56 5.92 3.18
CA GLU A 314 -1.95 4.68 2.48
C GLU A 314 -3.33 4.88 1.86
N GLY A 315 -3.42 4.74 0.52
CA GLY A 315 -4.70 4.81 -0.17
C GLY A 315 -5.63 3.67 0.26
N ARG A 316 -6.84 4.03 0.75
CA ARG A 316 -7.87 3.08 1.18
C ARG A 316 -9.24 3.46 0.62
N ARG A 317 -10.18 2.51 0.66
CA ARG A 317 -11.53 2.66 0.10
C ARG A 317 -12.44 3.57 0.93
N LEU A 318 -12.39 3.50 2.27
CA LEU A 318 -13.28 4.27 3.14
C LEU A 318 -12.70 5.65 3.47
N ALA A 319 -11.45 5.71 3.87
CA ALA A 319 -10.62 6.90 4.07
C ALA A 319 -9.17 6.45 4.21
N SER A 320 -8.24 7.29 3.81
CA SER A 320 -6.81 7.00 3.91
C SER A 320 -6.26 7.55 5.23
N PRO A 321 -5.38 6.85 5.96
CA PRO A 321 -4.63 7.47 7.05
C PRO A 321 -3.57 8.40 6.46
N PHE A 322 -3.36 9.54 7.12
CA PHE A 322 -2.23 10.42 6.88
C PHE A 322 -1.49 10.63 8.18
N TYR A 323 -0.19 10.48 8.18
CA TYR A 323 0.60 10.64 9.40
C TYR A 323 2.02 11.11 9.13
N ILE A 324 2.56 11.76 10.15
CA ILE A 324 3.96 12.11 10.29
C ILE A 324 4.48 11.35 11.50
N GLN A 325 5.42 10.44 11.28
CA GLN A 325 6.00 9.61 12.33
C GLN A 325 7.47 9.97 12.52
N GLY A 326 7.91 10.08 13.77
CA GLY A 326 9.28 10.45 14.10
C GLY A 326 9.81 9.86 15.39
N GLN A 327 11.12 10.04 15.57
CA GLN A 327 11.81 9.73 16.79
C GLN A 327 12.85 10.83 17.07
N ALA A 328 12.88 11.32 18.32
CA ALA A 328 13.80 12.34 18.75
C ALA A 328 14.33 12.04 20.17
N ALA A 329 15.36 12.74 20.60
CA ALA A 329 15.70 12.79 22.02
C ALA A 329 14.49 13.28 22.82
N ALA A 330 14.24 12.71 24.00
CA ALA A 330 13.01 12.96 24.74
C ALA A 330 12.77 14.43 25.06
N ASP A 331 13.82 15.20 25.30
CA ASP A 331 13.78 16.65 25.56
C ASP A 331 13.56 17.51 24.31
N GLN A 332 13.72 16.94 23.10
CA GLN A 332 13.57 17.63 21.81
C GLN A 332 12.27 17.25 21.07
N ALA A 333 11.62 16.17 21.48
CA ALA A 333 10.48 15.62 20.75
C ALA A 333 9.33 16.62 20.62
N LEU A 334 8.99 17.34 21.69
CA LEU A 334 7.91 18.33 21.69
C LEU A 334 8.22 19.54 20.81
N ASP A 335 9.49 19.97 20.75
CA ASP A 335 9.91 21.06 19.87
C ASP A 335 9.82 20.63 18.41
N GLN A 336 10.26 19.41 18.07
CA GLN A 336 10.08 18.89 16.71
C GLN A 336 8.61 18.78 16.29
N ILE A 337 7.72 18.37 17.21
CA ILE A 337 6.27 18.33 16.97
C ILE A 337 5.74 19.75 16.69
N ARG A 338 6.16 20.76 17.46
CA ARG A 338 5.78 22.16 17.23
C ARG A 338 6.29 22.69 15.90
N ASP A 339 7.52 22.35 15.52
CA ASP A 339 8.10 22.69 14.23
C ASP A 339 7.30 22.10 13.07
N VAL A 340 6.90 20.82 13.17
CA VAL A 340 6.04 20.17 12.18
C VAL A 340 4.70 20.90 12.06
N HIS A 341 4.05 21.25 13.18
CA HIS A 341 2.80 22.02 13.16
C HIS A 341 3.00 23.39 12.51
N ALA A 342 4.09 24.10 12.81
CA ALA A 342 4.38 25.40 12.21
C ALA A 342 4.52 25.30 10.68
N VAL A 343 5.19 24.26 10.16
CA VAL A 343 5.30 24.03 8.71
C VAL A 343 3.94 23.72 8.10
N ILE A 344 3.09 22.93 8.75
CA ILE A 344 1.71 22.65 8.27
C ILE A 344 0.90 23.93 8.20
N GLU A 345 0.93 24.76 9.24
CA GLU A 345 0.19 26.03 9.26
C GLU A 345 0.71 27.01 8.20
N GLU A 346 2.02 27.09 7.98
CA GLU A 346 2.60 27.87 6.89
C GLU A 346 2.06 27.41 5.52
N MET A 347 1.97 26.09 5.27
CA MET A 347 1.45 25.54 4.02
C MET A 347 -0.03 25.87 3.78
N LYS A 348 -0.82 26.07 4.83
CA LYS A 348 -2.23 26.51 4.72
C LYS A 348 -2.32 27.99 4.38
N GLN A 349 -1.38 28.81 4.85
CA GLN A 349 -1.39 30.26 4.68
C GLN A 349 -0.74 30.72 3.37
N THR A 350 0.30 29.99 2.92
CA THR A 350 1.09 30.37 1.74
C THR A 350 1.05 29.27 0.67
N THR A 351 1.04 29.68 -0.59
CA THR A 351 1.17 28.74 -1.70
C THR A 351 2.60 28.21 -1.79
N ALA A 352 2.75 26.99 -2.27
CA ALA A 352 4.06 26.44 -2.62
C ALA A 352 4.73 27.31 -3.70
N THR A 353 6.05 27.44 -3.64
CA THR A 353 6.84 28.06 -4.72
C THR A 353 6.82 27.18 -5.96
N ASP A 354 7.13 27.77 -7.12
CA ASP A 354 7.25 27.01 -8.38
C ASP A 354 8.31 25.90 -8.28
N GLU A 355 9.42 26.15 -7.59
CA GLU A 355 10.49 25.18 -7.37
C GLU A 355 10.00 24.00 -6.50
N GLU A 356 9.31 24.26 -5.40
CA GLU A 356 8.73 23.23 -4.53
C GLU A 356 7.73 22.36 -5.28
N LEU A 357 6.85 23.01 -6.08
CA LEU A 357 5.83 22.30 -6.84
C LEU A 357 6.45 21.45 -7.95
N VAL A 358 7.43 21.96 -8.68
CA VAL A 358 8.17 21.21 -9.71
C VAL A 358 8.88 20.01 -9.09
N THR A 359 9.55 20.20 -7.96
CA THR A 359 10.25 19.13 -7.25
C THR A 359 9.30 18.05 -6.75
N ALA A 360 8.18 18.43 -6.16
CA ALA A 360 7.17 17.48 -5.67
C ALA A 360 6.52 16.68 -6.81
N ARG A 361 6.17 17.35 -7.91
CA ARG A 361 5.64 16.69 -9.11
C ARG A 361 6.63 15.68 -9.68
N GLN A 362 7.91 16.10 -9.84
CA GLN A 362 8.93 15.21 -10.37
C GLN A 362 9.12 13.99 -9.48
N LYS A 363 9.18 14.16 -8.16
CA LYS A 363 9.29 13.05 -7.21
C LYS A 363 8.14 12.06 -7.34
N LEU A 364 6.88 12.52 -7.38
CA LEU A 364 5.72 11.64 -7.57
C LEU A 364 5.72 10.92 -8.93
N ILE A 365 6.11 11.61 -10.00
CA ILE A 365 6.23 11.03 -11.34
C ILE A 365 7.33 9.96 -11.36
N ASP A 366 8.47 10.22 -10.74
CA ASP A 366 9.59 9.28 -10.71
C ASP A 366 9.27 8.04 -9.87
N GLU A 367 8.62 8.21 -8.72
CA GLU A 367 8.14 7.10 -7.89
C GLU A 367 7.13 6.23 -8.66
N PHE A 368 6.19 6.86 -9.35
CA PHE A 368 5.19 6.16 -10.16
C PHE A 368 5.82 5.45 -11.36
N ASN A 369 6.71 6.12 -12.08
CA ASN A 369 7.47 5.54 -13.19
C ASN A 369 8.38 4.40 -12.72
N GLY A 370 8.97 4.51 -11.52
CA GLY A 370 9.74 3.44 -10.91
C GLY A 370 8.92 2.17 -10.74
N LYS A 371 7.66 2.30 -10.30
CA LYS A 371 6.72 1.17 -10.24
C LYS A 371 6.37 0.63 -11.63
N LEU A 372 6.14 1.50 -12.62
CA LEU A 372 5.90 1.08 -14.01
C LEU A 372 7.11 0.39 -14.66
N GLY A 373 8.31 0.55 -14.09
CA GLY A 373 9.56 -0.02 -14.58
C GLY A 373 9.75 -1.51 -14.28
N THR A 374 8.84 -2.14 -13.54
CA THR A 374 8.88 -3.58 -13.21
C THR A 374 7.54 -4.25 -13.49
N ALA A 375 7.56 -5.55 -13.80
CA ALA A 375 6.33 -6.32 -14.01
C ALA A 375 5.46 -6.31 -12.75
N ASP A 376 6.06 -6.45 -11.58
CA ASP A 376 5.40 -6.44 -10.28
C ASP A 376 4.78 -5.09 -9.95
N GLY A 377 5.53 -4.02 -10.17
CA GLY A 377 5.04 -2.66 -9.90
C GLY A 377 3.87 -2.28 -10.82
N LEU A 378 3.95 -2.62 -12.11
CA LEU A 378 2.85 -2.42 -13.05
C LEU A 378 1.63 -3.27 -12.66
N CYS A 379 1.83 -4.56 -12.32
CA CYS A 379 0.76 -5.44 -11.87
C CYS A 379 0.07 -4.87 -10.63
N ASN A 380 0.83 -4.41 -9.63
CA ASN A 380 0.28 -3.80 -8.42
C ASN A 380 -0.52 -2.52 -8.71
N ILE A 381 -0.07 -1.67 -9.66
CA ILE A 381 -0.84 -0.49 -10.08
C ILE A 381 -2.18 -0.89 -10.70
N LEU A 382 -2.21 -1.94 -11.52
CA LEU A 382 -3.45 -2.45 -12.14
C LEU A 382 -4.37 -3.07 -11.07
N LEU A 383 -3.82 -3.85 -10.12
CA LEU A 383 -4.58 -4.39 -8.99
C LEU A 383 -5.19 -3.29 -8.13
N ASP A 384 -4.44 -2.19 -7.87
CA ASP A 384 -4.97 -1.01 -7.17
C ASP A 384 -6.10 -0.34 -7.95
N ALA A 385 -5.93 -0.18 -9.26
CA ALA A 385 -6.95 0.41 -10.12
C ALA A 385 -8.26 -0.37 -10.06
N GLU A 386 -8.19 -1.70 -10.03
CA GLU A 386 -9.37 -2.57 -9.89
C GLU A 386 -9.94 -2.56 -8.46
N LEU A 387 -9.08 -2.64 -7.44
CA LEU A 387 -9.50 -2.66 -6.04
C LEU A 387 -10.23 -1.37 -5.64
N TYR A 388 -9.70 -0.23 -6.05
CA TYR A 388 -10.20 1.09 -5.70
C TYR A 388 -11.07 1.73 -6.79
N ARG A 389 -11.36 1.00 -7.88
CA ARG A 389 -12.22 1.46 -9.00
C ARG A 389 -11.73 2.76 -9.64
N LEU A 390 -10.43 2.87 -9.86
CA LEU A 390 -9.80 4.07 -10.39
C LEU A 390 -9.95 4.23 -11.92
N GLY A 391 -10.48 3.23 -12.59
CA GLY A 391 -10.73 3.21 -14.03
C GLY A 391 -9.56 2.66 -14.85
N SER A 392 -9.86 2.19 -16.05
CA SER A 392 -8.89 1.54 -16.96
C SER A 392 -7.78 2.48 -17.47
N ASN A 393 -8.00 3.79 -17.40
CA ASN A 393 -7.04 4.82 -17.80
C ASN A 393 -6.26 5.42 -16.63
N TYR A 394 -6.28 4.75 -15.46
CA TYR A 394 -5.69 5.30 -14.23
C TYR A 394 -4.24 5.75 -14.39
N ILE A 395 -3.41 4.97 -15.10
CA ILE A 395 -1.98 5.30 -15.28
C ILE A 395 -1.81 6.68 -15.94
N SER A 396 -2.46 6.89 -17.08
CA SER A 396 -2.39 8.18 -17.80
C SER A 396 -3.09 9.30 -17.03
N PHE A 397 -4.22 9.00 -16.39
CA PHE A 397 -4.96 9.95 -15.56
C PHE A 397 -4.11 10.45 -14.39
N PHE A 398 -3.45 9.55 -13.66
CA PHE A 398 -2.58 9.92 -12.54
C PHE A 398 -1.47 10.87 -12.99
N LEU A 399 -0.70 10.51 -14.02
CA LEU A 399 0.39 11.32 -14.52
C LEU A 399 -0.07 12.69 -15.02
N ASP A 400 -1.19 12.75 -15.71
CA ASP A 400 -1.79 13.99 -16.19
C ASP A 400 -2.24 14.90 -15.03
N ARG A 401 -2.88 14.34 -14.01
CA ARG A 401 -3.32 15.09 -12.83
C ARG A 401 -2.14 15.66 -12.06
N VAL A 402 -1.08 14.85 -11.83
CA VAL A 402 0.15 15.34 -11.18
C VAL A 402 0.74 16.51 -11.95
N ARG A 403 0.81 16.45 -13.29
CA ARG A 403 1.36 17.53 -14.13
C ARG A 403 0.53 18.81 -14.10
N ARG A 404 -0.81 18.69 -14.01
CA ARG A 404 -1.74 19.83 -14.08
C ARG A 404 -2.09 20.47 -12.74
N SER A 405 -1.83 19.81 -11.62
CA SER A 405 -2.11 20.37 -10.29
C SER A 405 -1.30 21.64 -10.07
N ASP A 406 -1.91 22.73 -9.70
CA ASP A 406 -1.24 24.00 -9.42
C ASP A 406 -1.03 24.24 -7.91
N ALA A 407 -0.27 25.29 -7.56
CA ALA A 407 0.09 25.59 -6.18
C ALA A 407 -1.12 25.96 -5.34
N GLU A 408 -2.15 26.57 -5.92
CA GLU A 408 -3.37 26.91 -5.20
C GLU A 408 -4.25 25.68 -4.94
N ALA A 409 -4.32 24.72 -5.87
CA ALA A 409 -4.99 23.44 -5.64
C ALA A 409 -4.31 22.64 -4.53
N VAL A 410 -2.98 22.64 -4.50
CA VAL A 410 -2.19 21.99 -3.44
C VAL A 410 -2.43 22.67 -2.08
N ARG A 411 -2.45 24.02 -2.02
CA ARG A 411 -2.74 24.76 -0.80
C ARG A 411 -4.16 24.47 -0.28
N LYS A 412 -5.16 24.49 -1.17
CA LYS A 412 -6.54 24.14 -0.81
C LYS A 412 -6.65 22.72 -0.26
N ALA A 413 -5.92 21.78 -0.85
CA ALA A 413 -5.85 20.41 -0.34
C ALA A 413 -5.20 20.34 1.05
N ALA A 414 -4.12 21.10 1.30
CA ALA A 414 -3.52 21.19 2.64
C ALA A 414 -4.52 21.78 3.67
N ILE A 415 -5.27 22.82 3.32
CA ILE A 415 -6.31 23.39 4.18
C ILE A 415 -7.40 22.36 4.49
N ALA A 416 -7.84 21.60 3.49
CA ALA A 416 -8.96 20.68 3.64
C ALA A 416 -8.58 19.39 4.39
N TRP A 417 -7.31 18.97 4.32
CA TRP A 417 -6.93 17.60 4.70
C TRP A 417 -5.79 17.51 5.71
N PHE A 418 -5.00 18.56 5.94
CA PHE A 418 -3.98 18.51 6.99
C PHE A 418 -4.60 18.83 8.35
N PHE A 419 -5.29 17.85 8.90
CA PHE A 419 -6.00 17.81 10.19
C PHE A 419 -7.15 18.82 10.35
N PRO A 420 -7.96 19.16 9.32
CA PRO A 420 -9.05 20.09 9.51
C PRO A 420 -9.98 19.58 10.61
N ASP A 421 -9.97 20.30 11.71
CA ASP A 421 -10.80 20.12 12.90
C ASP A 421 -10.56 18.84 13.71
N GLY A 422 -9.57 17.99 13.34
CA GLY A 422 -9.27 16.79 14.12
C GLY A 422 -7.88 16.21 13.90
N GLU A 423 -7.12 15.98 14.97
CA GLU A 423 -5.76 15.41 14.95
C GLU A 423 -5.58 14.40 16.07
N ILE A 424 -4.89 13.31 15.76
CA ILE A 424 -4.35 12.40 16.77
C ILE A 424 -2.85 12.66 16.88
N LEU A 425 -2.37 12.87 18.12
CA LEU A 425 -0.97 12.90 18.46
C LEU A 425 -0.70 11.79 19.47
N MET A 426 0.13 10.84 19.13
CA MET A 426 0.61 9.82 20.06
C MET A 426 2.09 10.00 20.32
N ILE A 427 2.49 9.87 21.59
CA ILE A 427 3.88 9.98 22.01
C ILE A 427 4.19 8.82 22.95
N ARG A 428 5.29 8.10 22.68
CA ARG A 428 5.84 7.07 23.53
C ARG A 428 7.24 7.48 23.98
N GLY A 429 7.45 7.61 25.27
CA GLY A 429 8.75 8.03 25.83
C GLY A 429 8.70 8.32 27.32
N PRO A 430 9.81 8.81 27.92
CA PRO A 430 9.90 9.06 29.36
C PRO A 430 9.03 10.25 29.77
N LEU A 431 7.85 9.99 30.31
CA LEU A 431 6.86 10.99 30.72
C LEU A 431 7.44 12.15 31.57
N PRO A 432 8.37 11.93 32.51
CA PRO A 432 8.93 13.05 33.29
C PRO A 432 9.64 14.11 32.44
N LEU A 433 10.26 13.72 31.31
CA LEU A 433 10.94 14.63 30.40
C LEU A 433 9.94 15.28 29.40
N LEU A 434 8.87 14.59 29.07
CA LEU A 434 7.83 15.08 28.17
C LEU A 434 6.81 15.99 28.87
N LYS A 435 6.61 15.83 30.18
CA LYS A 435 5.52 16.49 30.93
C LYS A 435 5.54 18.01 30.82
N THR A 436 6.74 18.62 30.77
CA THR A 436 6.87 20.06 30.59
C THR A 436 6.53 20.43 29.14
N GLY A 437 5.32 20.91 28.89
CA GLY A 437 4.84 21.34 27.57
C GLY A 437 3.82 20.44 26.89
N LEU A 438 3.59 19.21 27.38
CA LEU A 438 2.48 18.37 26.88
C LEU A 438 1.13 19.05 27.05
N ASP A 439 0.91 19.73 28.18
CA ASP A 439 -0.34 20.45 28.50
C ASP A 439 -0.68 21.52 27.44
N THR A 440 0.31 21.99 26.67
CA THR A 440 0.09 22.95 25.59
C THR A 440 -0.41 22.32 24.28
N LEU A 441 -0.34 20.98 24.17
CA LEU A 441 -0.69 20.26 22.95
C LEU A 441 -2.14 19.79 22.92
N GLY A 442 -2.83 19.71 24.07
CA GLY A 442 -4.24 19.30 24.16
C GLY A 442 -4.56 18.50 25.40
N THR A 443 -5.74 17.89 25.42
CA THR A 443 -6.17 17.00 26.52
C THR A 443 -5.41 15.67 26.45
N ILE A 444 -4.65 15.34 27.50
CA ILE A 444 -3.79 14.15 27.54
C ILE A 444 -4.58 12.94 28.03
N GLN A 445 -4.46 11.84 27.28
CA GLN A 445 -4.89 10.50 27.67
C GLN A 445 -3.66 9.61 27.86
N LEU A 446 -3.50 9.06 29.04
CA LEU A 446 -2.41 8.11 29.33
C LEU A 446 -2.81 6.73 28.82
N LEU A 447 -1.95 6.15 28.00
CA LEU A 447 -2.06 4.75 27.59
C LEU A 447 -1.40 3.83 28.62
N PRO A 448 -1.93 2.59 28.81
CA PRO A 448 -1.39 1.62 29.76
C PRO A 448 0.02 1.14 29.42
#